data_3b41c85959378b09d2cddcc6621e2530
#
_entry.id   3b41c85959378b09d2cddcc6621e2530
#
_cell.length_a   1.000
_cell.length_b   1.000
_cell.length_c   1.000
_cell.angle_alpha   90.00
_cell.angle_beta   90.00
_cell.angle_gamma   90.00
#
_symmetry.space_group_name_H-M   'P 1'
#
loop_
_entity.id
_entity.type
_entity.pdbx_description
1 polymer ?
#
loop_
_entity_poly.entity_id
_entity_poly.type
_entity_poly.pdbx_seq_one_letter_code
_entity_poly.pdbx_strand_id
1 'polypeptide(L)'
;MKNAIRLMIATLTLATASFAGVTVSSPGAGSTSGSPVHFVASATSANPVTAMRIYVDNISVYLISASKLDTSVTMSAGTHSVVVQAWDSTGAVFKAPLSLTVSGSTPPPPTGGLPTPPAGAVVKGNIDQMPGWDSCTVCAGANAAGPVATYSMVENQASPSLDGLAAKFSISGSTPYSDALWWKQLGAADGATNLKYDVDFYITNPGVAQALEFDNNQSNGVHKFIYGTQCNIKGNHWDVWGNAAGNWISTGIACSAPTAFVWHHLTWEFQRTATNVIFVGFTYDGVTHYVNRSYPARGSSVHEMNVAFQMDGDFAMHAYSTWLDKVTLTYW
;
A
#
# COMPACT_ATOMS: atom_id res chain seq x y z
N MET A 1 78.81 -4.52 45.09
CA MET A 1 78.24 -5.04 43.88
C MET A 1 76.71 -5.09 44.07
N LYS A 2 75.94 -4.19 43.47
CA LYS A 2 74.48 -4.11 43.64
C LYS A 2 73.85 -4.66 42.36
N ASN A 3 73.27 -5.85 42.44
CA ASN A 3 72.51 -6.44 41.32
C ASN A 3 71.12 -5.81 41.27
N ALA A 4 70.84 -5.06 40.20
CA ALA A 4 69.48 -4.56 39.90
C ALA A 4 68.74 -5.61 39.06
N ILE A 5 67.72 -6.25 39.65
CA ILE A 5 66.78 -7.10 38.93
C ILE A 5 65.80 -6.19 38.19
N ARG A 6 65.81 -6.24 36.86
CA ARG A 6 64.77 -5.59 35.99
C ARG A 6 63.58 -6.52 35.88
N LEU A 7 62.46 -6.13 36.49
CA LEU A 7 61.17 -6.79 36.33
C LEU A 7 60.58 -6.37 35.00
N MET A 8 60.48 -7.31 34.07
CA MET A 8 59.82 -7.11 32.77
C MET A 8 58.31 -7.39 32.95
N ILE A 9 57.48 -6.34 32.96
CA ILE A 9 56.03 -6.48 33.01
C ILE A 9 55.59 -6.73 31.58
N ALA A 10 55.19 -7.96 31.28
CA ALA A 10 54.51 -8.29 30.01
C ALA A 10 53.04 -7.88 30.11
N THR A 11 52.66 -6.83 29.39
CA THR A 11 51.26 -6.43 29.22
C THR A 11 50.58 -7.41 28.28
N LEU A 12 49.73 -8.27 28.85
CA LEU A 12 48.85 -9.18 28.10
C LEU A 12 47.70 -8.35 27.53
N THR A 13 47.76 -7.98 26.26
CA THR A 13 46.62 -7.39 25.55
C THR A 13 45.60 -8.50 25.28
N LEU A 14 44.49 -8.53 26.00
CA LEU A 14 43.33 -9.35 25.64
C LEU A 14 42.79 -8.81 24.28
N ALA A 15 43.03 -9.53 23.21
CA ALA A 15 42.31 -9.35 21.98
C ALA A 15 40.86 -9.85 22.17
N THR A 16 39.91 -8.95 22.22
CA THR A 16 38.50 -9.31 22.20
C THR A 16 38.21 -9.88 20.80
N ALA A 17 37.94 -11.19 20.74
CA ALA A 17 37.50 -11.84 19.52
C ALA A 17 36.15 -11.24 19.13
N SER A 18 36.12 -10.42 18.07
CA SER A 18 34.88 -9.96 17.47
C SER A 18 34.32 -11.10 16.63
N PHE A 19 33.25 -11.71 17.08
CA PHE A 19 32.53 -12.71 16.29
C PHE A 19 31.83 -12.03 15.12
N ALA A 20 32.00 -12.58 13.92
CA ALA A 20 31.28 -12.14 12.74
C ALA A 20 29.78 -12.43 12.90
N GLY A 21 28.92 -11.45 12.63
CA GLY A 21 27.48 -11.63 12.78
C GLY A 21 26.70 -10.32 12.73
N VAL A 22 25.38 -10.45 12.83
CA VAL A 22 24.44 -9.34 12.97
C VAL A 22 23.89 -9.33 14.39
N THR A 23 23.91 -8.15 14.99
CA THR A 23 23.29 -7.89 16.29
C THR A 23 22.13 -6.91 16.09
N VAL A 24 20.91 -7.32 16.48
CA VAL A 24 19.73 -6.45 16.51
C VAL A 24 19.53 -5.98 17.95
N SER A 25 19.63 -4.66 18.16
CA SER A 25 19.43 -4.04 19.48
C SER A 25 17.99 -3.53 19.67
N SER A 26 17.27 -3.30 18.59
CA SER A 26 15.84 -2.99 18.58
C SER A 26 15.22 -3.50 17.27
N PRO A 27 14.00 -4.08 17.32
CA PRO A 27 13.25 -4.55 18.48
C PRO A 27 13.86 -5.82 19.06
N GLY A 28 13.55 -6.12 20.33
CA GLY A 28 13.92 -7.40 20.95
C GLY A 28 13.15 -8.57 20.34
N ALA A 29 13.77 -9.75 20.24
CA ALA A 29 13.07 -10.95 19.77
C ALA A 29 11.89 -11.30 20.68
N GLY A 30 10.74 -11.64 20.10
CA GLY A 30 9.49 -11.93 20.81
C GLY A 30 8.79 -10.69 21.39
N SER A 31 9.30 -9.48 21.13
CA SER A 31 8.67 -8.25 21.62
C SER A 31 7.37 -7.90 20.89
N THR A 32 6.55 -7.11 21.57
CA THR A 32 5.38 -6.43 20.97
C THR A 32 5.74 -4.98 20.75
N SER A 33 5.55 -4.49 19.52
CA SER A 33 5.84 -3.11 19.11
C SER A 33 4.65 -2.49 18.38
N GLY A 34 4.49 -1.17 18.44
CA GLY A 34 3.58 -0.44 17.54
C GLY A 34 4.19 -0.32 16.14
N SER A 35 3.38 0.01 15.14
CA SER A 35 3.85 0.38 13.79
C SER A 35 3.91 1.91 13.67
N PRO A 36 4.99 2.49 13.08
CA PRO A 36 6.15 1.82 12.52
C PRO A 36 7.09 1.23 13.59
N VAL A 37 7.69 0.06 13.31
CA VAL A 37 8.66 -0.61 14.19
C VAL A 37 10.04 -0.01 13.98
N HIS A 38 10.69 0.40 15.07
CA HIS A 38 12.03 0.97 15.03
C HIS A 38 13.11 -0.11 15.10
N PHE A 39 13.89 -0.25 14.03
CA PHE A 39 15.00 -1.19 13.91
C PHE A 39 16.34 -0.50 14.11
N VAL A 40 17.11 -1.00 15.06
CA VAL A 40 18.52 -0.64 15.26
C VAL A 40 19.34 -1.92 15.24
N ALA A 41 20.29 -2.01 14.33
CA ALA A 41 21.15 -3.18 14.20
C ALA A 41 22.55 -2.80 13.72
N SER A 42 23.51 -3.69 14.02
CA SER A 42 24.87 -3.59 13.53
C SER A 42 25.38 -4.95 13.08
N ALA A 43 26.31 -4.93 12.13
CA ALA A 43 26.98 -6.11 11.64
C ALA A 43 28.50 -5.98 11.80
N THR A 44 29.14 -7.09 12.14
CA THR A 44 30.61 -7.19 12.23
C THR A 44 31.08 -8.37 11.40
N SER A 45 32.22 -8.23 10.74
CA SER A 45 32.93 -9.29 10.02
C SER A 45 34.43 -9.03 10.05
N ALA A 46 35.24 -10.02 9.76
CA ALA A 46 36.66 -9.85 9.53
C ALA A 46 36.96 -8.99 8.28
N ASN A 47 36.02 -8.98 7.32
CA ASN A 47 36.06 -8.15 6.12
C ASN A 47 35.05 -7.00 6.23
N PRO A 48 35.22 -5.89 5.48
CA PRO A 48 34.32 -4.77 5.52
C PRO A 48 32.89 -5.18 5.18
N VAL A 49 31.92 -4.85 6.05
CA VAL A 49 30.49 -5.04 5.77
C VAL A 49 30.06 -4.05 4.70
N THR A 50 29.44 -4.56 3.62
CA THR A 50 29.07 -3.76 2.46
C THR A 50 27.62 -3.34 2.44
N ALA A 51 26.72 -4.15 3.03
CA ALA A 51 25.29 -3.83 3.07
C ALA A 51 24.59 -4.54 4.23
N MET A 52 23.47 -3.94 4.65
CA MET A 52 22.49 -4.55 5.56
C MET A 52 21.08 -4.43 4.97
N ARG A 53 20.24 -5.45 5.19
CA ARG A 53 18.86 -5.52 4.70
C ARG A 53 17.92 -6.08 5.76
N ILE A 54 16.71 -5.56 5.80
CA ILE A 54 15.62 -6.10 6.61
C ILE A 54 14.63 -6.81 5.69
N TYR A 55 14.28 -8.04 6.05
CA TYR A 55 13.18 -8.79 5.47
C TYR A 55 12.09 -8.95 6.52
N VAL A 56 10.84 -8.76 6.11
CA VAL A 56 9.64 -9.07 6.89
C VAL A 56 8.85 -10.08 6.10
N ASP A 57 8.55 -11.23 6.69
CA ASP A 57 7.81 -12.33 6.06
C ASP A 57 8.39 -12.72 4.68
N ASN A 58 9.72 -12.77 4.59
CA ASN A 58 10.53 -13.00 3.39
C ASN A 58 10.50 -11.88 2.34
N ILE A 59 9.84 -10.77 2.59
CA ILE A 59 9.81 -9.60 1.69
C ILE A 59 10.89 -8.60 2.13
N SER A 60 11.73 -8.14 1.19
CA SER A 60 12.72 -7.09 1.45
C SER A 60 12.03 -5.74 1.64
N VAL A 61 12.18 -5.15 2.83
CA VAL A 61 11.53 -3.88 3.18
C VAL A 61 12.49 -2.70 3.39
N TYR A 62 13.77 -2.98 3.59
CA TYR A 62 14.80 -1.94 3.79
C TYR A 62 16.18 -2.45 3.37
N LEU A 63 17.00 -1.58 2.77
CA LEU A 63 18.39 -1.84 2.38
C LEU A 63 19.24 -0.60 2.63
N ILE A 64 20.43 -0.81 3.18
CA ILE A 64 21.44 0.24 3.35
C ILE A 64 22.83 -0.31 3.04
N SER A 65 23.69 0.48 2.40
CA SER A 65 25.11 0.16 2.15
C SER A 65 25.98 0.64 3.32
N ALA A 66 25.79 -0.01 4.47
CA ALA A 66 26.49 0.33 5.73
C ALA A 66 26.56 -0.91 6.65
N SER A 67 27.42 -0.84 7.68
CA SER A 67 27.52 -1.87 8.74
C SER A 67 26.59 -1.59 9.93
N LYS A 68 25.81 -0.54 9.89
CA LYS A 68 24.80 -0.19 10.91
C LYS A 68 23.55 0.29 10.22
N LEU A 69 22.40 -0.01 10.80
CA LEU A 69 21.11 0.54 10.40
C LEU A 69 20.37 1.08 11.62
N ASP A 70 19.66 2.17 11.37
CA ASP A 70 18.73 2.81 12.31
C ASP A 70 17.58 3.33 11.45
N THR A 71 16.42 2.66 11.51
CA THR A 71 15.30 2.95 10.62
C THR A 71 13.99 2.50 11.22
N SER A 72 12.89 3.07 10.73
CA SER A 72 11.54 2.64 11.10
C SER A 72 10.85 2.00 9.92
N VAL A 73 10.28 0.81 10.12
CA VAL A 73 9.57 0.02 9.11
C VAL A 73 8.10 -0.06 9.47
N THR A 74 7.23 0.40 8.57
CA THR A 74 5.79 0.21 8.71
C THR A 74 5.45 -1.26 8.50
N MET A 75 4.78 -1.87 9.47
CA MET A 75 4.38 -3.27 9.45
C MET A 75 2.90 -3.38 9.81
N SER A 76 2.21 -4.36 9.23
CA SER A 76 0.83 -4.68 9.60
C SER A 76 0.73 -5.17 11.04
N ALA A 77 -0.48 -5.20 11.57
CA ALA A 77 -0.73 -5.87 12.85
C ALA A 77 -0.60 -7.39 12.69
N GLY A 78 -0.07 -8.06 13.71
CA GLY A 78 0.11 -9.51 13.71
C GLY A 78 1.52 -9.94 14.10
N THR A 79 1.76 -11.25 14.07
CA THR A 79 3.08 -11.81 14.30
C THR A 79 3.84 -11.91 12.99
N HIS A 80 5.05 -11.37 12.97
CA HIS A 80 5.93 -11.33 11.81
C HIS A 80 7.22 -12.08 12.05
N SER A 81 7.71 -12.75 11.00
CA SER A 81 9.06 -13.29 10.92
C SER A 81 9.97 -12.26 10.29
N VAL A 82 10.96 -11.78 11.01
CA VAL A 82 11.90 -10.77 10.51
C VAL A 82 13.30 -11.37 10.43
N VAL A 83 14.04 -11.02 9.39
CA VAL A 83 15.45 -11.34 9.24
C VAL A 83 16.22 -10.05 8.95
N VAL A 84 17.15 -9.70 9.82
CA VAL A 84 18.17 -8.69 9.52
C VAL A 84 19.38 -9.40 8.95
N GLN A 85 19.74 -9.09 7.73
CA GLN A 85 20.82 -9.74 6.98
C GLN A 85 21.91 -8.73 6.60
N ALA A 86 23.17 -9.16 6.69
CA ALA A 86 24.31 -8.37 6.24
C ALA A 86 25.19 -9.18 5.29
N TRP A 87 25.95 -8.47 4.46
CA TRP A 87 26.98 -9.00 3.57
C TRP A 87 28.29 -8.28 3.79
N ASP A 88 29.40 -8.99 3.71
CA ASP A 88 30.73 -8.38 3.66
C ASP A 88 31.29 -8.31 2.22
N SER A 89 32.47 -7.76 2.08
CA SER A 89 33.15 -7.56 0.78
C SER A 89 33.55 -8.84 0.07
N THR A 90 33.50 -10.00 0.73
CA THR A 90 33.73 -11.31 0.15
C THR A 90 32.44 -11.99 -0.31
N GLY A 91 31.27 -11.39 -0.02
CA GLY A 91 29.96 -11.95 -0.27
C GLY A 91 29.47 -12.89 0.84
N ALA A 92 30.20 -13.01 1.95
CA ALA A 92 29.73 -13.77 3.10
C ALA A 92 28.45 -13.15 3.68
N VAL A 93 27.51 -14.01 4.11
CA VAL A 93 26.17 -13.62 4.55
C VAL A 93 26.00 -13.94 6.02
N PHE A 94 25.52 -12.95 6.77
CA PHE A 94 25.21 -13.05 8.20
C PHE A 94 23.73 -12.73 8.42
N LYS A 95 23.05 -13.49 9.27
CA LYS A 95 21.60 -13.33 9.51
C LYS A 95 21.30 -13.33 11.00
N ALA A 96 20.39 -12.43 11.40
CA ALA A 96 19.76 -12.43 12.71
C ALA A 96 18.24 -12.56 12.51
N PRO A 97 17.68 -13.78 12.64
CA PRO A 97 16.24 -13.98 12.63
C PRO A 97 15.63 -13.56 13.97
N LEU A 98 14.46 -12.93 13.92
CA LEU A 98 13.64 -12.63 15.09
C LEU A 98 12.18 -12.74 14.73
N SER A 99 11.34 -13.11 15.70
CA SER A 99 9.90 -12.97 15.63
C SER A 99 9.48 -11.79 16.48
N LEU A 100 8.54 -11.01 16.02
CA LEU A 100 7.94 -9.93 16.80
C LEU A 100 6.43 -9.86 16.51
N THR A 101 5.69 -9.34 17.47
CA THR A 101 4.27 -9.07 17.31
C THR A 101 4.10 -7.56 17.14
N VAL A 102 3.51 -7.15 16.03
CA VAL A 102 3.07 -5.76 15.88
C VAL A 102 1.70 -5.67 16.51
N SER A 103 1.62 -4.91 17.60
CA SER A 103 0.30 -4.63 18.20
C SER A 103 -0.52 -3.88 17.16
N GLY A 104 -1.62 -4.49 16.74
CA GLY A 104 -2.68 -3.76 16.09
C GLY A 104 -3.23 -2.76 17.08
N SER A 105 -2.71 -1.54 17.08
CA SER A 105 -3.65 -0.47 17.28
C SER A 105 -4.45 -0.44 15.98
N THR A 106 -5.63 -1.05 15.95
CA THR A 106 -6.69 -0.41 15.20
C THR A 106 -6.62 1.04 15.68
N PRO A 107 -6.27 2.02 14.81
CA PRO A 107 -6.35 3.40 15.24
C PRO A 107 -7.73 3.55 15.86
N PRO A 108 -7.87 4.15 17.04
CA PRO A 108 -9.20 4.33 17.63
C PRO A 108 -10.08 4.96 16.56
N PRO A 109 -11.35 4.57 16.46
CA PRO A 109 -12.29 5.25 15.60
C PRO A 109 -12.05 6.76 15.77
N PRO A 110 -11.99 7.56 14.69
CA PRO A 110 -11.91 9.01 14.84
C PRO A 110 -12.96 9.40 15.86
N THR A 111 -12.62 10.29 16.77
CA THR A 111 -13.56 10.77 17.81
C THR A 111 -14.73 11.48 17.13
N GLY A 112 -15.65 10.75 16.50
CA GLY A 112 -16.73 11.31 15.68
C GLY A 112 -17.21 10.39 14.57
N GLY A 113 -16.63 9.19 14.40
CA GLY A 113 -16.98 8.29 13.30
C GLY A 113 -16.37 8.72 11.95
N LEU A 114 -16.89 8.16 10.85
CA LEU A 114 -16.53 8.59 9.50
C LEU A 114 -17.09 10.00 9.24
N PRO A 115 -16.36 10.87 8.50
CA PRO A 115 -16.81 12.23 8.19
C PRO A 115 -18.17 12.24 7.51
N THR A 116 -19.09 13.07 7.98
CA THR A 116 -20.40 13.25 7.34
C THR A 116 -20.38 14.52 6.48
N PRO A 117 -20.76 14.43 5.20
CA PRO A 117 -20.82 15.60 4.34
C PRO A 117 -21.74 16.68 4.92
N PRO A 118 -21.29 17.94 5.02
CA PRO A 118 -22.13 19.03 5.49
C PRO A 118 -23.20 19.42 4.44
N ALA A 119 -24.20 20.16 4.87
CA ALA A 119 -25.10 20.83 3.93
C ALA A 119 -24.29 21.76 3.02
N GLY A 120 -24.38 21.57 1.69
CA GLY A 120 -23.61 22.32 0.71
C GLY A 120 -22.35 21.63 0.21
N ALA A 121 -22.05 20.40 0.64
CA ALA A 121 -21.06 19.56 -0.01
C ALA A 121 -21.42 19.38 -1.50
N VAL A 122 -20.41 19.35 -2.35
CA VAL A 122 -20.60 19.12 -3.79
C VAL A 122 -20.75 17.63 -4.04
N VAL A 123 -21.81 17.24 -4.76
CA VAL A 123 -22.10 15.86 -5.13
C VAL A 123 -21.98 15.70 -6.65
N LYS A 124 -21.13 14.78 -7.08
CA LYS A 124 -21.06 14.28 -8.45
C LYS A 124 -21.61 12.86 -8.46
N GLY A 125 -22.86 12.69 -8.86
CA GLY A 125 -23.53 11.38 -8.90
C GLY A 125 -23.56 10.81 -10.31
N ASN A 126 -23.86 9.51 -10.40
CA ASN A 126 -23.96 8.75 -11.65
C ASN A 126 -22.74 8.93 -12.57
N ILE A 127 -21.54 8.87 -11.96
CA ILE A 127 -20.28 9.09 -12.71
C ILE A 127 -20.08 7.95 -13.71
N ASP A 128 -20.52 6.74 -13.38
CA ASP A 128 -20.53 5.56 -14.25
C ASP A 128 -21.30 5.78 -15.57
N GLN A 129 -22.31 6.69 -15.57
CA GLN A 129 -23.11 7.05 -16.74
C GLN A 129 -22.55 8.25 -17.53
N MET A 130 -21.49 8.89 -17.03
CA MET A 130 -20.88 10.05 -17.69
C MET A 130 -20.04 9.58 -18.89
N PRO A 131 -20.24 10.17 -20.10
CA PRO A 131 -19.43 9.84 -21.26
C PRO A 131 -17.99 10.35 -21.14
N GLY A 132 -17.08 9.75 -21.92
CA GLY A 132 -15.70 10.19 -22.02
C GLY A 132 -14.85 9.80 -20.83
N TRP A 133 -14.89 8.54 -20.46
CA TRP A 133 -13.88 7.90 -19.64
C TRP A 133 -12.60 7.69 -20.46
N ASP A 134 -11.46 8.03 -19.88
CA ASP A 134 -10.14 7.69 -20.41
C ASP A 134 -9.72 6.30 -19.90
N SER A 135 -8.73 5.70 -20.56
CA SER A 135 -8.22 4.37 -20.14
C SER A 135 -6.81 4.12 -20.63
N CYS A 136 -6.11 3.23 -19.92
CA CYS A 136 -4.83 2.69 -20.35
C CYS A 136 -4.55 1.32 -19.73
N THR A 137 -3.60 0.57 -20.32
CA THR A 137 -3.08 -0.67 -19.73
C THR A 137 -1.63 -0.53 -19.25
N VAL A 138 -0.83 0.32 -19.90
CA VAL A 138 0.60 0.48 -19.61
C VAL A 138 0.90 1.56 -18.57
N CYS A 139 -0.08 2.31 -18.13
CA CYS A 139 0.09 3.35 -17.11
C CYS A 139 -0.39 2.93 -15.72
N ALA A 140 -1.01 1.77 -15.61
CA ALA A 140 -1.71 1.31 -14.43
C ALA A 140 -0.80 0.54 -13.45
N GLY A 141 0.29 -0.05 -13.91
CA GLY A 141 1.16 -0.85 -13.07
C GLY A 141 2.49 -0.20 -12.71
N ALA A 142 3.10 -0.66 -11.62
CA ALA A 142 4.43 -0.23 -11.18
C ALA A 142 5.54 -0.58 -12.18
N ASN A 143 5.28 -1.53 -13.07
CA ASN A 143 6.20 -2.00 -14.11
C ASN A 143 5.60 -1.80 -15.50
N ALA A 144 5.17 -0.62 -15.81
CA ALA A 144 4.54 -0.17 -17.06
C ALA A 144 5.19 -0.64 -18.41
N ALA A 145 6.08 -1.62 -18.36
CA ALA A 145 6.68 -2.29 -19.50
C ALA A 145 6.00 -3.62 -19.84
N GLY A 146 4.91 -3.97 -19.17
CA GLY A 146 4.13 -5.18 -19.44
C GLY A 146 3.34 -5.05 -20.73
N PRO A 147 3.12 -6.15 -21.45
CA PRO A 147 2.23 -6.15 -22.59
C PRO A 147 0.78 -5.96 -22.15
N VAL A 148 0.08 -5.44 -23.06
CA VAL A 148 -1.25 -4.88 -23.08
C VAL A 148 -2.29 -5.94 -22.71
N ALA A 149 -3.09 -5.70 -21.67
CA ALA A 149 -4.33 -6.43 -21.47
C ALA A 149 -5.30 -6.15 -22.63
N THR A 150 -6.11 -7.14 -22.97
CA THR A 150 -7.32 -6.91 -23.76
C THR A 150 -8.39 -6.40 -22.82
N TYR A 151 -8.90 -5.20 -23.06
CA TYR A 151 -9.83 -4.53 -22.14
C TYR A 151 -10.88 -3.74 -22.89
N SER A 152 -12.00 -3.52 -22.25
CA SER A 152 -13.07 -2.68 -22.78
C SER A 152 -13.91 -2.08 -21.66
N MET A 153 -14.53 -0.95 -21.97
CA MET A 153 -15.61 -0.34 -21.20
C MET A 153 -16.83 -0.19 -22.09
N VAL A 154 -18.01 -0.49 -21.58
CA VAL A 154 -19.29 -0.27 -22.26
C VAL A 154 -20.22 0.45 -21.30
N GLU A 155 -20.57 1.68 -21.66
CA GLU A 155 -21.49 2.54 -20.90
C GLU A 155 -22.96 2.09 -21.06
N ASN A 156 -23.82 2.54 -20.16
CA ASN A 156 -25.29 2.43 -20.26
C ASN A 156 -25.80 0.99 -20.41
N GLN A 157 -25.25 0.07 -19.64
CA GLN A 157 -25.71 -1.31 -19.58
C GLN A 157 -26.99 -1.41 -18.75
N ALA A 158 -28.07 -1.84 -19.37
CA ALA A 158 -29.35 -2.01 -18.69
C ALA A 158 -29.38 -3.17 -17.69
N SER A 159 -28.49 -4.17 -17.87
CA SER A 159 -28.44 -5.37 -16.99
C SER A 159 -27.04 -5.99 -17.02
N PRO A 160 -26.48 -6.40 -15.83
CA PRO A 160 -27.00 -6.07 -14.51
C PRO A 160 -26.88 -4.58 -14.21
N SER A 161 -27.89 -3.98 -13.59
CA SER A 161 -27.87 -2.60 -13.13
C SER A 161 -28.87 -2.43 -12.00
N LEU A 162 -28.62 -1.45 -11.11
CA LEU A 162 -29.50 -1.08 -10.00
C LEU A 162 -30.47 0.05 -10.37
N ASP A 163 -30.12 0.85 -11.37
CA ASP A 163 -30.95 1.99 -11.86
C ASP A 163 -31.24 1.92 -13.36
N GLY A 164 -30.73 0.90 -14.07
CA GLY A 164 -30.91 0.66 -15.48
C GLY A 164 -29.78 1.14 -16.40
N LEU A 165 -28.69 1.71 -15.86
CA LEU A 165 -27.61 2.37 -16.63
C LEU A 165 -26.21 2.15 -16.03
N ALA A 166 -25.80 0.92 -15.75
CA ALA A 166 -24.45 0.61 -15.24
C ALA A 166 -23.36 0.74 -16.30
N ALA A 167 -22.12 0.95 -15.88
CA ALA A 167 -20.94 0.83 -16.74
C ALA A 167 -20.27 -0.53 -16.58
N LYS A 168 -20.04 -1.24 -17.69
CA LYS A 168 -19.36 -2.53 -17.73
C LYS A 168 -17.91 -2.39 -18.11
N PHE A 169 -17.02 -2.94 -17.29
CA PHE A 169 -15.59 -3.05 -17.52
C PHE A 169 -15.21 -4.51 -17.71
N SER A 170 -14.31 -4.79 -18.64
CA SER A 170 -13.88 -6.16 -18.94
C SER A 170 -12.39 -6.21 -19.18
N ILE A 171 -11.74 -7.27 -18.70
CA ILE A 171 -10.32 -7.54 -18.89
C ILE A 171 -10.10 -9.00 -19.25
N SER A 172 -9.08 -9.23 -20.08
CA SER A 172 -8.51 -10.53 -20.43
C SER A 172 -7.13 -10.33 -21.03
N GLY A 173 -6.45 -11.41 -21.41
CA GLY A 173 -5.16 -11.27 -22.09
C GLY A 173 -4.37 -12.54 -22.08
N SER A 174 -3.07 -12.43 -22.40
CA SER A 174 -2.12 -13.55 -22.42
C SER A 174 -0.86 -13.27 -21.60
N THR A 175 -0.70 -12.04 -21.10
CA THR A 175 0.46 -11.69 -20.29
C THR A 175 0.10 -11.64 -18.83
N PRO A 176 0.78 -12.45 -18.01
CA PRO A 176 0.52 -12.54 -16.59
C PRO A 176 0.46 -11.18 -15.90
N TYR A 177 -0.53 -11.00 -15.04
CA TYR A 177 -0.68 -9.85 -14.17
C TYR A 177 -0.80 -8.50 -14.89
N SER A 178 -1.30 -8.51 -16.14
CA SER A 178 -1.64 -7.27 -16.83
C SER A 178 -2.89 -6.66 -16.21
N ASP A 179 -2.96 -5.35 -16.27
CA ASP A 179 -4.01 -4.54 -15.67
C ASP A 179 -4.64 -3.58 -16.71
N ALA A 180 -5.78 -3.02 -16.36
CA ALA A 180 -6.42 -1.95 -17.11
C ALA A 180 -7.03 -0.94 -16.14
N LEU A 181 -6.66 0.31 -16.32
CA LEU A 181 -7.14 1.47 -15.56
C LEU A 181 -8.08 2.30 -16.43
N TRP A 182 -9.21 2.67 -15.86
CA TRP A 182 -10.13 3.68 -16.42
C TRP A 182 -10.30 4.81 -15.43
N TRP A 183 -10.45 6.04 -15.94
CA TRP A 183 -10.73 7.19 -15.09
C TRP A 183 -11.67 8.19 -15.74
N LYS A 184 -12.46 8.85 -14.89
CA LYS A 184 -13.34 9.94 -15.30
C LYS A 184 -12.90 11.24 -14.67
N GLN A 185 -12.55 12.23 -15.53
CA GLN A 185 -12.23 13.58 -15.08
C GLN A 185 -13.50 14.32 -14.65
N LEU A 186 -13.44 14.97 -13.49
CA LEU A 186 -14.57 15.69 -12.87
C LEU A 186 -14.32 17.21 -12.76
N GLY A 187 -13.22 17.69 -13.34
CA GLY A 187 -12.76 19.07 -13.24
C GLY A 187 -11.83 19.28 -12.05
N ALA A 188 -11.63 20.53 -11.65
CA ALA A 188 -10.80 20.88 -10.51
C ALA A 188 -11.64 21.12 -9.26
N ALA A 189 -11.10 20.76 -8.10
CA ALA A 189 -11.69 21.02 -6.80
C ALA A 189 -10.59 21.27 -5.76
N ASP A 190 -9.74 22.27 -6.00
CA ASP A 190 -8.52 22.57 -5.25
C ASP A 190 -8.76 22.79 -3.74
N GLY A 191 -9.91 23.36 -3.40
CA GLY A 191 -10.32 23.65 -2.03
C GLY A 191 -10.85 22.45 -1.25
N ALA A 192 -11.22 21.35 -1.93
CA ALA A 192 -11.77 20.19 -1.25
C ALA A 192 -10.73 19.53 -0.36
N THR A 193 -11.08 19.26 0.88
CA THR A 193 -10.24 18.61 1.89
C THR A 193 -10.79 17.30 2.39
N ASN A 194 -12.03 17.00 2.08
CA ASN A 194 -12.74 15.77 2.42
C ASN A 194 -13.40 15.22 1.16
N LEU A 195 -13.31 13.92 0.98
CA LEU A 195 -13.92 13.21 -0.13
C LEU A 195 -14.59 11.95 0.39
N LYS A 196 -15.80 11.69 -0.13
CA LYS A 196 -16.52 10.44 0.06
C LYS A 196 -16.78 9.83 -1.32
N TYR A 197 -16.19 8.68 -1.58
CA TYR A 197 -16.39 7.88 -2.79
C TYR A 197 -17.36 6.75 -2.48
N ASP A 198 -18.42 6.64 -3.25
CA ASP A 198 -19.50 5.69 -3.07
C ASP A 198 -19.76 4.97 -4.38
N VAL A 199 -19.82 3.63 -4.36
CA VAL A 199 -19.95 2.81 -5.56
C VAL A 199 -20.64 1.49 -5.25
N ASP A 200 -21.58 1.10 -6.09
CA ASP A 200 -22.05 -0.28 -6.19
C ASP A 200 -21.30 -1.00 -7.32
N PHE A 201 -20.81 -2.21 -7.06
CA PHE A 201 -20.14 -3.02 -8.06
C PHE A 201 -20.63 -4.47 -8.09
N TYR A 202 -20.57 -5.05 -9.29
CA TYR A 202 -20.99 -6.43 -9.55
C TYR A 202 -19.90 -7.11 -10.37
N ILE A 203 -19.50 -8.33 -10.02
CA ILE A 203 -18.39 -9.04 -10.66
C ILE A 203 -18.77 -10.45 -11.07
N THR A 204 -18.26 -10.92 -12.23
CA THR A 204 -18.61 -12.26 -12.76
C THR A 204 -17.74 -13.38 -12.20
N ASN A 205 -16.44 -13.16 -12.07
CA ASN A 205 -15.48 -14.19 -11.67
C ASN A 205 -14.38 -13.61 -10.78
N PRO A 206 -14.68 -13.29 -9.51
CA PRO A 206 -13.73 -12.65 -8.62
C PRO A 206 -12.52 -13.54 -8.28
N GLY A 207 -12.64 -14.86 -8.40
CA GLY A 207 -11.56 -15.79 -8.11
C GLY A 207 -10.36 -15.69 -9.06
N VAL A 208 -10.53 -15.06 -10.23
CA VAL A 208 -9.45 -14.82 -11.21
C VAL A 208 -8.97 -13.38 -11.24
N ALA A 209 -9.53 -12.50 -10.44
CA ALA A 209 -9.00 -11.16 -10.24
C ALA A 209 -7.79 -11.21 -9.29
N GLN A 210 -6.71 -10.49 -9.61
CA GLN A 210 -5.61 -10.24 -8.68
C GLN A 210 -6.04 -9.23 -7.63
N ALA A 211 -6.55 -8.09 -8.09
CA ALA A 211 -7.10 -7.01 -7.27
C ALA A 211 -8.19 -6.23 -8.03
N LEU A 212 -8.98 -5.46 -7.29
CA LEU A 212 -9.86 -4.41 -7.79
C LEU A 212 -9.50 -3.11 -7.10
N GLU A 213 -9.22 -2.06 -7.87
CA GLU A 213 -8.85 -0.75 -7.36
C GLU A 213 -10.00 0.25 -7.51
N PHE A 214 -10.24 1.01 -6.44
CA PHE A 214 -11.28 2.04 -6.39
C PHE A 214 -10.64 3.34 -5.92
N ASP A 215 -10.31 4.21 -6.85
CA ASP A 215 -9.41 5.32 -6.62
C ASP A 215 -10.07 6.68 -6.81
N ASN A 216 -9.55 7.66 -6.10
CA ASN A 216 -9.74 9.07 -6.37
C ASN A 216 -8.41 9.77 -6.50
N ASN A 217 -8.31 10.75 -7.36
CA ASN A 217 -7.14 11.60 -7.49
C ASN A 217 -7.56 13.06 -7.43
N GLN A 218 -6.79 13.86 -6.70
CA GLN A 218 -6.93 15.31 -6.65
C GLN A 218 -5.55 15.94 -6.83
N SER A 219 -5.45 16.92 -7.73
CA SER A 219 -4.28 17.79 -7.85
C SER A 219 -4.74 19.24 -7.73
N ASN A 220 -4.02 20.04 -6.93
CA ASN A 220 -4.42 21.40 -6.58
C ASN A 220 -3.44 22.49 -7.03
N GLY A 221 -2.63 22.19 -8.05
CA GLY A 221 -1.60 23.09 -8.56
C GLY A 221 -0.29 23.10 -7.77
N VAL A 222 -0.22 22.43 -6.62
CA VAL A 222 0.97 22.29 -5.78
C VAL A 222 1.26 20.83 -5.48
N HIS A 223 0.23 20.07 -5.15
CA HIS A 223 0.32 18.67 -4.76
C HIS A 223 -0.67 17.80 -5.54
N LYS A 224 -0.26 16.54 -5.77
CA LYS A 224 -1.14 15.44 -6.19
C LYS A 224 -1.39 14.51 -5.02
N PHE A 225 -2.65 14.37 -4.67
CA PHE A 225 -3.18 13.49 -3.64
C PHE A 225 -3.81 12.29 -4.34
N ILE A 226 -3.16 11.13 -4.27
CA ILE A 226 -3.65 9.87 -4.83
C ILE A 226 -4.31 9.10 -3.68
N TYR A 227 -5.61 8.99 -3.69
CA TYR A 227 -6.39 8.17 -2.76
C TYR A 227 -6.61 6.79 -3.38
N GLY A 228 -5.48 6.11 -3.66
CA GLY A 228 -5.50 4.77 -4.23
C GLY A 228 -5.89 3.74 -3.19
N THR A 229 -6.85 2.90 -3.52
CA THR A 229 -7.35 1.83 -2.66
C THR A 229 -7.59 0.56 -3.45
N GLN A 230 -7.23 -0.59 -2.92
CA GLN A 230 -7.52 -1.86 -3.57
C GLN A 230 -7.99 -2.95 -2.60
N CYS A 231 -8.93 -3.76 -3.06
CA CYS A 231 -9.11 -5.11 -2.53
C CYS A 231 -8.08 -6.01 -3.23
N ASN A 232 -6.98 -6.32 -2.58
CA ASN A 232 -5.99 -7.29 -3.04
C ASN A 232 -6.52 -8.69 -2.76
N ILE A 233 -7.28 -9.25 -3.69
CA ILE A 233 -7.99 -10.52 -3.54
C ILE A 233 -7.00 -11.66 -3.30
N LYS A 234 -5.89 -11.69 -4.03
CA LYS A 234 -4.87 -12.74 -3.88
C LYS A 234 -4.02 -12.57 -2.63
N GLY A 235 -3.86 -11.33 -2.15
CA GLY A 235 -3.19 -11.02 -0.89
C GLY A 235 -4.10 -11.16 0.33
N ASN A 236 -5.41 -11.29 0.16
CA ASN A 236 -6.43 -11.36 1.20
C ASN A 236 -6.48 -10.15 2.13
N HIS A 237 -6.21 -8.96 1.62
CA HIS A 237 -6.26 -7.72 2.41
C HIS A 237 -6.61 -6.50 1.55
N TRP A 238 -7.14 -5.47 2.21
CA TRP A 238 -7.25 -4.13 1.64
C TRP A 238 -5.90 -3.41 1.72
N ASP A 239 -5.52 -2.74 0.63
CA ASP A 239 -4.34 -1.89 0.55
C ASP A 239 -4.72 -0.44 0.30
N VAL A 240 -3.82 0.46 0.67
CA VAL A 240 -3.87 1.89 0.34
C VAL A 240 -2.55 2.33 -0.28
N TRP A 241 -2.60 3.36 -1.13
CA TRP A 241 -1.43 3.82 -1.87
C TRP A 241 -0.53 4.73 -1.04
N GLY A 242 0.71 4.33 -0.85
CA GLY A 242 1.75 5.15 -0.25
C GLY A 242 2.29 6.17 -1.27
N ASN A 243 1.69 7.36 -1.33
CA ASN A 243 1.94 8.37 -2.36
C ASN A 243 3.43 8.68 -2.61
N ALA A 244 4.19 8.97 -1.56
CA ALA A 244 5.61 9.30 -1.69
C ALA A 244 6.45 8.07 -2.07
N ALA A 245 6.15 6.92 -1.50
CA ALA A 245 6.87 5.66 -1.73
C ALA A 245 6.51 5.04 -3.10
N GLY A 246 5.30 5.30 -3.62
CA GLY A 246 4.83 4.77 -4.89
C GLY A 246 4.59 3.26 -4.86
N ASN A 247 4.03 2.75 -3.77
CA ASN A 247 3.73 1.34 -3.58
C ASN A 247 2.45 1.13 -2.77
N TRP A 248 1.86 -0.05 -2.90
CA TRP A 248 0.75 -0.50 -2.07
C TRP A 248 1.21 -0.82 -0.66
N ILE A 249 0.38 -0.46 0.32
CA ILE A 249 0.64 -0.67 1.75
C ILE A 249 -0.59 -1.33 2.35
N SER A 250 -0.41 -2.54 2.90
CA SER A 250 -1.51 -3.27 3.52
C SER A 250 -2.07 -2.52 4.72
N THR A 251 -3.39 -2.44 4.78
CA THR A 251 -4.11 -1.90 5.95
C THR A 251 -4.18 -2.89 7.10
N GLY A 252 -3.94 -4.18 6.82
CA GLY A 252 -4.20 -5.28 7.75
C GLY A 252 -5.68 -5.69 7.86
N ILE A 253 -6.58 -5.02 7.13
CA ILE A 253 -8.01 -5.35 7.07
C ILE A 253 -8.18 -6.41 5.98
N ALA A 254 -8.86 -7.51 6.30
CA ALA A 254 -9.06 -8.59 5.37
C ALA A 254 -9.92 -8.17 4.16
N CYS A 255 -9.51 -8.58 2.95
CA CYS A 255 -10.33 -8.57 1.77
C CYS A 255 -10.27 -9.95 1.10
N SER A 256 -11.40 -10.60 0.98
CA SER A 256 -11.56 -11.85 0.22
C SER A 256 -12.27 -11.57 -1.11
N ALA A 257 -12.20 -12.54 -2.03
CA ALA A 257 -12.94 -12.47 -3.28
C ALA A 257 -14.42 -12.17 -3.01
N PRO A 258 -14.99 -11.11 -3.60
CA PRO A 258 -16.42 -10.82 -3.48
C PRO A 258 -17.29 -11.99 -3.96
N THR A 259 -18.53 -12.05 -3.55
CA THR A 259 -19.48 -13.04 -4.11
C THR A 259 -19.75 -12.71 -5.57
N ALA A 260 -19.55 -13.69 -6.47
CA ALA A 260 -19.84 -13.49 -7.88
C ALA A 260 -21.35 -13.30 -8.13
N PHE A 261 -21.69 -12.49 -9.13
CA PHE A 261 -23.08 -12.27 -9.58
C PHE A 261 -24.00 -11.65 -8.53
N VAL A 262 -23.40 -10.88 -7.59
CA VAL A 262 -24.11 -10.13 -6.54
C VAL A 262 -23.60 -8.70 -6.58
N TRP A 263 -24.47 -7.74 -6.31
CA TRP A 263 -24.09 -6.34 -6.08
C TRP A 263 -23.47 -6.20 -4.70
N HIS A 264 -22.33 -5.51 -4.66
CA HIS A 264 -21.61 -5.12 -3.47
C HIS A 264 -21.57 -3.61 -3.36
N HIS A 265 -21.70 -3.08 -2.16
CA HIS A 265 -21.63 -1.65 -1.91
C HIS A 265 -20.35 -1.28 -1.17
N LEU A 266 -19.61 -0.33 -1.72
CA LEU A 266 -18.36 0.18 -1.15
C LEU A 266 -18.42 1.70 -1.03
N THR A 267 -18.12 2.19 0.17
CA THR A 267 -17.90 3.61 0.42
C THR A 267 -16.51 3.80 1.01
N TRP A 268 -15.70 4.67 0.42
CA TRP A 268 -14.43 5.12 1.00
C TRP A 268 -14.52 6.57 1.44
N GLU A 269 -13.86 6.90 2.54
CA GLU A 269 -13.76 8.26 3.07
C GLU A 269 -12.32 8.68 3.24
N PHE A 270 -12.01 9.82 2.61
CA PHE A 270 -10.68 10.39 2.55
C PHE A 270 -10.66 11.82 3.06
N GLN A 271 -9.51 12.21 3.58
CA GLN A 271 -9.20 13.60 3.92
C GLN A 271 -7.82 13.95 3.39
N ARG A 272 -7.52 15.24 3.34
CA ARG A 272 -6.17 15.72 3.17
C ARG A 272 -5.84 16.87 4.09
N THR A 273 -4.55 17.00 4.40
CA THR A 273 -3.96 18.24 4.86
C THR A 273 -3.41 19.04 3.67
N ALA A 274 -2.63 20.07 3.92
CA ALA A 274 -1.92 20.77 2.84
C ALA A 274 -0.94 19.87 2.09
N THR A 275 -0.38 18.84 2.74
CA THR A 275 0.74 18.04 2.22
C THR A 275 0.53 16.54 2.27
N ASN A 276 -0.53 16.04 2.90
CA ASN A 276 -0.74 14.61 3.11
C ASN A 276 -2.13 14.16 2.65
N VAL A 277 -2.20 12.97 2.08
CA VAL A 277 -3.45 12.19 1.96
C VAL A 277 -3.73 11.49 3.28
N ILE A 278 -5.01 11.31 3.60
CA ILE A 278 -5.48 10.58 4.78
C ILE A 278 -6.58 9.61 4.33
N PHE A 279 -6.36 8.33 4.54
CA PHE A 279 -7.35 7.28 4.39
C PHE A 279 -8.05 7.11 5.73
N VAL A 280 -9.27 7.64 5.85
CA VAL A 280 -10.01 7.63 7.13
C VAL A 280 -10.57 6.25 7.40
N GLY A 281 -11.30 5.70 6.46
CA GLY A 281 -11.90 4.39 6.55
C GLY A 281 -12.83 4.10 5.38
N PHE A 282 -13.48 2.95 5.44
CA PHE A 282 -14.44 2.52 4.43
C PHE A 282 -15.56 1.69 5.04
N THR A 283 -16.69 1.62 4.33
CA THR A 283 -17.78 0.71 4.62
C THR A 283 -17.96 -0.22 3.42
N TYR A 284 -17.88 -1.52 3.66
CA TYR A 284 -18.08 -2.55 2.65
C TYR A 284 -19.24 -3.47 3.06
N ASP A 285 -20.25 -3.56 2.22
CA ASP A 285 -21.48 -4.31 2.48
C ASP A 285 -22.07 -4.06 3.88
N GLY A 286 -22.08 -2.79 4.30
CA GLY A 286 -22.60 -2.35 5.59
C GLY A 286 -21.65 -2.53 6.77
N VAL A 287 -20.46 -3.08 6.59
CA VAL A 287 -19.44 -3.23 7.64
C VAL A 287 -18.41 -2.12 7.54
N THR A 288 -18.30 -1.31 8.58
CA THR A 288 -17.36 -0.17 8.65
C THR A 288 -16.00 -0.61 9.18
N HIS A 289 -14.95 -0.17 8.50
CA HIS A 289 -13.56 -0.36 8.85
C HIS A 289 -12.81 0.96 8.92
N TYR A 290 -12.05 1.19 9.99
CA TYR A 290 -11.22 2.39 10.15
C TYR A 290 -9.80 2.09 9.72
N VAL A 291 -9.24 2.92 8.82
CA VAL A 291 -7.88 2.79 8.29
C VAL A 291 -6.92 3.75 8.98
N ASN A 292 -7.30 5.02 9.09
CA ASN A 292 -6.54 6.10 9.76
C ASN A 292 -5.05 6.12 9.37
N ARG A 293 -4.75 6.05 8.08
CA ARG A 293 -3.40 6.11 7.53
C ARG A 293 -3.18 7.44 6.83
N SER A 294 -1.99 8.01 7.01
CA SER A 294 -1.62 9.27 6.38
C SER A 294 -0.27 9.15 5.68
N TYR A 295 -0.20 9.65 4.45
CA TYR A 295 1.03 9.60 3.63
C TYR A 295 1.27 10.94 2.96
N PRO A 296 2.54 11.37 2.80
CA PRO A 296 2.87 12.60 2.08
C PRO A 296 2.39 12.55 0.62
N ALA A 297 1.79 13.64 0.17
CA ALA A 297 1.41 13.83 -1.22
C ALA A 297 2.64 14.03 -2.13
N ARG A 298 2.47 13.92 -3.46
CA ARG A 298 3.49 14.25 -4.45
C ARG A 298 3.34 15.69 -4.91
N GLY A 299 4.41 16.28 -5.44
CA GLY A 299 4.33 17.59 -6.10
C GLY A 299 3.56 17.48 -7.44
N SER A 300 2.78 18.51 -7.78
CA SER A 300 2.05 18.61 -9.06
C SER A 300 1.66 20.05 -9.34
N SER A 301 1.79 20.49 -10.59
CA SER A 301 1.28 21.78 -11.07
C SER A 301 -0.09 21.67 -11.76
N VAL A 302 -0.68 20.50 -11.77
CA VAL A 302 -1.98 20.22 -12.39
C VAL A 302 -3.11 20.59 -11.45
N HIS A 303 -4.26 20.96 -11.99
CA HIS A 303 -5.52 21.18 -11.28
C HIS A 303 -6.54 20.18 -11.81
N GLU A 304 -6.83 19.14 -11.06
CA GLU A 304 -7.73 18.07 -11.49
C GLU A 304 -8.38 17.34 -10.29
N MET A 305 -9.49 16.71 -10.55
CA MET A 305 -10.11 15.70 -9.72
C MET A 305 -10.70 14.62 -10.62
N ASN A 306 -10.45 13.36 -10.29
CA ASN A 306 -11.04 12.24 -10.99
C ASN A 306 -11.38 11.10 -10.05
N VAL A 307 -12.26 10.22 -10.51
CA VAL A 307 -12.39 8.86 -9.99
C VAL A 307 -11.75 7.91 -10.98
N ALA A 308 -11.17 6.82 -10.46
CA ALA A 308 -10.60 5.80 -11.29
C ALA A 308 -11.01 4.40 -10.78
N PHE A 309 -11.02 3.46 -11.70
CA PHE A 309 -11.29 2.06 -11.45
C PHE A 309 -10.27 1.22 -12.22
N GLN A 310 -9.63 0.25 -11.54
CA GLN A 310 -8.68 -0.64 -12.16
C GLN A 310 -9.06 -2.09 -11.91
N MET A 311 -8.86 -2.90 -12.94
CA MET A 311 -8.99 -4.34 -12.88
C MET A 311 -7.63 -4.98 -13.14
N ASP A 312 -7.21 -5.87 -12.24
CA ASP A 312 -5.95 -6.60 -12.35
C ASP A 312 -6.22 -8.08 -12.66
N GLY A 313 -5.59 -8.57 -13.71
CA GLY A 313 -5.66 -9.97 -14.10
C GLY A 313 -4.77 -10.86 -13.26
N ASP A 314 -5.13 -12.14 -13.16
CA ASP A 314 -4.31 -13.16 -12.53
C ASP A 314 -3.13 -13.58 -13.44
N PHE A 315 -2.36 -14.56 -12.98
CA PHE A 315 -1.25 -15.12 -13.77
C PHE A 315 -1.69 -15.63 -15.17
N ALA A 316 -2.88 -16.19 -15.28
CA ALA A 316 -3.38 -16.79 -16.52
C ALA A 316 -4.23 -15.80 -17.35
N MET A 317 -4.46 -14.60 -16.85
CA MET A 317 -5.29 -13.56 -17.48
C MET A 317 -6.68 -14.07 -17.88
N HIS A 318 -7.29 -14.88 -17.01
CA HIS A 318 -8.65 -15.33 -17.22
C HIS A 318 -9.60 -14.14 -17.34
N ALA A 319 -10.50 -14.22 -18.32
CA ALA A 319 -11.46 -13.15 -18.58
C ALA A 319 -12.45 -12.97 -17.42
N TYR A 320 -12.66 -11.73 -17.00
CA TYR A 320 -13.76 -11.39 -16.11
C TYR A 320 -14.28 -9.98 -16.41
N SER A 321 -15.47 -9.68 -15.89
CA SER A 321 -16.10 -8.37 -16.04
C SER A 321 -16.64 -7.89 -14.70
N THR A 322 -16.57 -6.57 -14.53
CA THR A 322 -17.13 -5.85 -13.39
C THR A 322 -18.04 -4.75 -13.91
N TRP A 323 -19.20 -4.57 -13.27
CA TRP A 323 -20.07 -3.42 -13.51
C TRP A 323 -19.98 -2.48 -12.33
N LEU A 324 -19.92 -1.19 -12.61
CA LEU A 324 -20.08 -0.14 -11.62
C LEU A 324 -21.42 0.54 -11.84
N ASP A 325 -22.10 0.87 -10.76
CA ASP A 325 -23.39 1.53 -10.77
C ASP A 325 -23.45 2.55 -9.63
N LYS A 326 -24.22 3.63 -9.79
CA LYS A 326 -24.44 4.69 -8.80
C LYS A 326 -23.13 5.31 -8.28
N VAL A 327 -22.09 5.34 -9.12
CA VAL A 327 -20.80 5.91 -8.73
C VAL A 327 -20.96 7.37 -8.36
N THR A 328 -20.63 7.70 -7.13
CA THR A 328 -20.80 9.06 -6.60
C THR A 328 -19.54 9.52 -5.88
N LEU A 329 -19.09 10.73 -6.17
CA LEU A 329 -18.07 11.43 -5.41
C LEU A 329 -18.67 12.66 -4.74
N THR A 330 -18.65 12.68 -3.42
CA THR A 330 -19.04 13.85 -2.62
C THR A 330 -17.77 14.47 -2.02
N TYR A 331 -17.63 15.81 -2.12
CA TYR A 331 -16.47 16.50 -1.57
C TYR A 331 -16.81 17.87 -0.98
N TRP A 332 -16.01 18.32 0.00
CA TRP A 332 -16.17 19.59 0.71
C TRP A 332 -14.87 20.12 1.32
#